data_9ce7acbefde1cc7a24931d4073f76d07
#
_entry.id   9ce7acbefde1cc7a24931d4073f76d07
#
_cell.length_a   1.000
_cell.length_b   1.000
_cell.length_c   1.000
_cell.angle_alpha   90.00
_cell.angle_beta   90.00
_cell.angle_gamma   90.00
#
_symmetry.space_group_name_H-M   'P 1'
#
loop_
_entity.id
_entity.type
_entity.pdbx_description
1 polymer ?
#
loop_
_entity_poly.entity_id
_entity_poly.type
_entity_poly.pdbx_seq_one_letter_code
_entity_poly.pdbx_strand_id
1 'polypeptide(L)'
;MGKPTGFMEYKREVSVAEDPKKRIQHFNEFHEHLPKEKQRLQGARCMECGVPFCQSGMMICGMASGCPLHNLVPEWNDLVYTGNWQQAYNRLKKTNNFPEFTSRVCPALCEAACTCGLNGDPVSTKENEYAIIENAYSEGYAAAKPPVVRTGKKVAVIGSGPSGLAAADLLNQRGHQVTVSERSDRVGGLLMYGIPNMKLEKQIIDRKIAIMKKEGVTFVTGTDIGKDIKASKLLHDFDRVVLACGASNPRDINAPGRDARGIYFAVDFLKANTKSLLDSNFEDKKYVETKGKNVVIIGGGDTGNDCVGTSIRHGAKSVTQIEMMPKAPDKRAENNPWPEWPKVCKTDYGQEEAIAVYGQDPRIYESTVKEFIKDKNGSLKAVKIVKLSWEKDPATGRMKMQEIAGSEQILDAEIVLIAAGFLGSQKYITDAFGVELNERTNVKTAPGKYQTSVENVFVTGDMHRGQSLVVWAIREGREAAHAVDESLMGYSNLVIQ
;
A
#
# COMPACT_ATOMS: atom_id res chain seq x y z
N MET A 1 27.21 11.64 13.13
CA MET A 1 26.42 12.82 12.70
C MET A 1 26.56 12.96 11.20
N GLY A 2 25.45 13.10 10.46
CA GLY A 2 25.48 13.53 9.08
C GLY A 2 26.29 14.83 8.94
N LYS A 3 26.39 15.36 7.74
CA LYS A 3 27.10 16.64 7.57
C LYS A 3 26.15 17.79 7.95
N PRO A 4 26.38 18.56 9.04
CA PRO A 4 25.44 19.57 9.53
C PRO A 4 25.02 20.59 8.46
N THR A 5 25.88 20.86 7.46
CA THR A 5 25.68 21.79 6.35
C THR A 5 25.35 21.10 5.03
N GLY A 6 25.26 19.77 5.02
CA GLY A 6 25.12 18.99 3.80
C GLY A 6 23.88 19.35 2.95
N PHE A 7 22.75 19.71 3.59
CA PHE A 7 21.54 20.17 2.89
C PHE A 7 21.72 21.51 2.15
N MET A 8 22.73 22.30 2.54
CA MET A 8 23.10 23.55 1.89
C MET A 8 24.11 23.34 0.74
N GLU A 9 24.93 22.30 0.84
CA GLU A 9 26.05 22.05 -0.08
C GLU A 9 25.64 21.14 -1.24
N TYR A 10 24.77 20.15 -0.98
CA TYR A 10 24.35 19.15 -1.96
C TYR A 10 22.89 19.37 -2.35
N LYS A 11 22.60 19.37 -3.66
CA LYS A 11 21.25 19.41 -4.16
C LYS A 11 20.54 18.07 -3.87
N ARG A 12 19.23 18.13 -3.68
CA ARG A 12 18.41 16.92 -3.60
C ARG A 12 18.39 16.21 -4.94
N GLU A 13 18.77 14.95 -4.94
CA GLU A 13 18.62 14.04 -6.07
C GLU A 13 17.75 12.84 -5.65
N VAL A 14 17.00 12.30 -6.58
CA VAL A 14 16.16 11.10 -6.45
C VAL A 14 16.35 10.25 -7.71
N SER A 15 15.84 9.02 -7.69
CA SER A 15 15.76 8.19 -8.89
C SER A 15 15.06 8.90 -10.04
N VAL A 16 15.49 8.62 -11.25
CA VAL A 16 14.93 9.20 -12.48
C VAL A 16 14.03 8.17 -13.14
N ALA A 17 12.78 8.53 -13.38
CA ALA A 17 11.87 7.67 -14.13
C ALA A 17 12.21 7.69 -15.63
N GLU A 18 12.08 6.56 -16.30
CA GLU A 18 12.12 6.49 -17.75
C GLU A 18 11.08 7.42 -18.39
N ASP A 19 11.38 7.87 -19.63
CA ASP A 19 10.44 8.63 -20.43
C ASP A 19 9.06 7.92 -20.50
N PRO A 20 7.94 8.62 -20.27
CA PRO A 20 6.62 8.01 -20.25
C PRO A 20 6.28 7.17 -21.47
N LYS A 21 6.70 7.59 -22.69
CA LYS A 21 6.46 6.85 -23.93
C LYS A 21 7.32 5.59 -24.07
N LYS A 22 8.44 5.50 -23.34
CA LYS A 22 9.27 4.29 -23.29
C LYS A 22 8.74 3.32 -22.24
N ARG A 23 8.52 3.79 -21.00
CA ARG A 23 8.13 2.94 -19.88
C ARG A 23 6.77 2.26 -20.05
N ILE A 24 5.86 2.81 -20.87
CA ILE A 24 4.59 2.15 -21.21
C ILE A 24 4.72 0.91 -22.08
N GLN A 25 5.90 0.62 -22.63
CA GLN A 25 6.16 -0.54 -23.48
C GLN A 25 6.44 -1.82 -22.68
N HIS A 26 6.55 -1.73 -21.34
CA HIS A 26 6.83 -2.86 -20.46
C HIS A 26 6.13 -2.75 -19.10
N PHE A 27 6.15 -3.83 -18.33
CA PHE A 27 5.60 -3.91 -16.98
C PHE A 27 6.69 -4.05 -15.90
N ASN A 28 7.94 -3.69 -16.18
CA ASN A 28 9.03 -3.69 -15.22
C ASN A 28 9.09 -2.38 -14.45
N GLU A 29 9.75 -2.36 -13.27
CA GLU A 29 10.12 -1.11 -12.58
C GLU A 29 10.89 -0.21 -13.57
N PHE A 30 10.66 1.10 -13.50
CA PHE A 30 11.11 2.05 -14.52
C PHE A 30 11.92 3.22 -13.94
N HIS A 31 12.47 3.07 -12.74
CA HIS A 31 13.32 4.08 -12.13
C HIS A 31 14.79 3.68 -12.20
N GLU A 32 15.64 4.60 -12.67
CA GLU A 32 17.08 4.50 -12.57
C GLU A 32 17.51 5.13 -11.25
N HIS A 33 18.05 4.32 -10.35
CA HIS A 33 18.44 4.74 -9.02
C HIS A 33 19.85 5.32 -8.98
N LEU A 34 20.15 6.10 -7.92
CA LEU A 34 21.42 6.78 -7.77
C LEU A 34 22.56 5.79 -7.50
N PRO A 35 23.75 6.01 -8.09
CA PRO A 35 24.94 5.26 -7.73
C PRO A 35 25.37 5.53 -6.28
N LYS A 36 26.13 4.59 -5.68
CA LYS A 36 26.52 4.62 -4.24
C LYS A 36 27.13 5.96 -3.80
N GLU A 37 27.98 6.56 -4.60
CA GLU A 37 28.65 7.85 -4.31
C GLU A 37 27.65 9.00 -4.21
N LYS A 38 26.73 9.10 -5.15
CA LYS A 38 25.66 10.10 -5.11
C LYS A 38 24.69 9.84 -3.96
N GLN A 39 24.37 8.58 -3.71
CA GLN A 39 23.50 8.20 -2.61
C GLN A 39 24.08 8.59 -1.25
N ARG A 40 25.39 8.46 -1.05
CA ARG A 40 26.08 8.95 0.16
C ARG A 40 25.89 10.46 0.34
N LEU A 41 25.93 11.26 -0.72
CA LEU A 41 25.69 12.70 -0.64
C LEU A 41 24.23 13.00 -0.25
N GLN A 42 23.27 12.17 -0.66
CA GLN A 42 21.88 12.31 -0.21
C GLN A 42 21.72 11.99 1.29
N GLY A 43 22.44 11.01 1.81
CA GLY A 43 22.56 10.77 3.25
C GLY A 43 23.14 11.96 4.00
N ALA A 44 24.19 12.60 3.44
CA ALA A 44 24.81 13.80 4.00
C ALA A 44 23.87 15.00 4.16
N ARG A 45 22.79 15.07 3.36
CA ARG A 45 21.79 16.14 3.48
C ARG A 45 21.00 16.15 4.79
N CYS A 46 21.04 15.05 5.54
CA CYS A 46 20.42 15.00 6.86
C CYS A 46 21.28 15.77 7.87
N MET A 47 20.77 16.89 8.36
CA MET A 47 21.45 17.72 9.36
C MET A 47 21.30 17.21 10.81
N GLU A 48 20.62 16.07 11.00
CA GLU A 48 20.31 15.52 12.33
C GLU A 48 19.73 16.57 13.27
N CYS A 49 18.60 17.15 12.88
CA CYS A 49 18.04 18.40 13.39
C CYS A 49 17.64 18.41 14.89
N GLY A 50 17.77 17.30 15.61
CA GLY A 50 17.38 17.17 17.02
C GLY A 50 15.86 17.12 17.25
N VAL A 51 15.04 17.46 16.24
CA VAL A 51 13.58 17.40 16.27
C VAL A 51 13.10 16.64 15.03
N PRO A 52 13.35 15.33 14.96
CA PRO A 52 13.19 14.55 13.75
C PRO A 52 11.72 14.18 13.50
N PHE A 53 10.90 15.12 13.04
CA PHE A 53 9.51 14.84 12.64
C PHE A 53 9.41 13.73 11.58
N CYS A 54 10.45 13.51 10.79
CA CYS A 54 10.51 12.42 9.81
C CYS A 54 10.23 11.03 10.43
N GLN A 55 10.55 10.84 11.71
CA GLN A 55 10.32 9.57 12.43
C GLN A 55 9.19 9.64 13.48
N SER A 56 8.42 10.73 13.57
CA SER A 56 7.45 10.93 14.65
C SER A 56 6.22 10.03 14.56
N GLY A 57 5.73 9.74 13.37
CA GLY A 57 4.51 8.95 13.17
C GLY A 57 3.25 9.51 13.84
N MET A 58 3.26 10.79 14.22
CA MET A 58 2.15 11.45 14.91
C MET A 58 0.94 11.60 14.00
N MET A 59 -0.25 11.43 14.58
CA MET A 59 -1.50 11.74 13.88
C MET A 59 -1.84 13.21 14.05
N ILE A 60 -1.79 13.99 12.97
CA ILE A 60 -2.15 15.41 12.95
C ILE A 60 -3.27 15.59 11.92
N CYS A 61 -4.38 16.19 12.33
CA CYS A 61 -5.58 16.40 11.50
C CYS A 61 -6.04 15.12 10.75
N GLY A 62 -5.96 13.96 11.44
CA GLY A 62 -6.40 12.68 10.90
C GLY A 62 -5.43 11.99 9.93
N MET A 63 -4.24 12.56 9.70
CA MET A 63 -3.18 12.00 8.85
C MET A 63 -1.85 11.87 9.60
N ALA A 64 -1.04 10.90 9.19
CA ALA A 64 0.28 10.71 9.80
C ALA A 64 1.24 11.82 9.35
N SER A 65 1.97 12.38 10.31
CA SER A 65 3.15 13.21 10.10
C SER A 65 4.39 12.39 10.44
N GLY A 66 5.31 12.23 9.51
CA GLY A 66 6.47 11.37 9.67
C GLY A 66 6.17 9.88 9.52
N CYS A 67 7.17 9.05 9.77
CA CYS A 67 7.10 7.61 9.56
C CYS A 67 6.34 6.90 10.68
N PRO A 68 5.22 6.20 10.37
CA PRO A 68 4.50 5.40 11.37
C PRO A 68 5.31 4.25 11.97
N LEU A 69 6.35 3.79 11.29
CA LEU A 69 7.28 2.77 11.80
C LEU A 69 8.34 3.37 12.73
N HIS A 70 8.32 4.67 12.96
CA HIS A 70 9.35 5.42 13.70
C HIS A 70 10.78 5.04 13.25
N ASN A 71 10.96 4.91 11.92
CA ASN A 71 12.25 4.59 11.35
C ASN A 71 13.31 5.57 11.81
N LEU A 72 14.47 5.04 12.24
CA LEU A 72 15.59 5.81 12.77
C LEU A 72 16.33 6.56 11.67
N VAL A 73 15.59 7.44 10.98
CA VAL A 73 16.00 8.12 9.74
C VAL A 73 17.32 8.89 9.87
N PRO A 74 17.54 9.74 10.89
CA PRO A 74 18.80 10.46 11.01
C PRO A 74 19.99 9.51 11.16
N GLU A 75 19.86 8.46 11.97
CA GLU A 75 20.94 7.52 12.25
C GLU A 75 21.38 6.75 10.99
N TRP A 76 20.44 6.17 10.22
CA TRP A 76 20.84 5.44 9.03
C TRP A 76 21.21 6.36 7.84
N ASN A 77 20.76 7.63 7.81
CA ASN A 77 21.27 8.61 6.86
C ASN A 77 22.75 8.93 7.10
N ASP A 78 23.16 9.07 8.37
CA ASP A 78 24.57 9.24 8.74
C ASP A 78 25.42 8.04 8.32
N LEU A 79 24.91 6.82 8.57
CA LEU A 79 25.58 5.59 8.17
C LEU A 79 25.72 5.45 6.66
N VAL A 80 24.72 5.88 5.88
CA VAL A 80 24.80 5.96 4.41
C VAL A 80 25.88 6.97 3.99
N TYR A 81 25.88 8.17 4.55
CA TYR A 81 26.88 9.19 4.25
C TYR A 81 28.31 8.68 4.50
N THR A 82 28.54 8.07 5.65
CA THR A 82 29.86 7.56 6.03
C THR A 82 30.24 6.24 5.31
N GLY A 83 29.33 5.66 4.53
CA GLY A 83 29.56 4.43 3.78
C GLY A 83 29.44 3.14 4.62
N ASN A 84 28.87 3.22 5.81
CA ASN A 84 28.68 2.08 6.72
C ASN A 84 27.37 1.33 6.40
N TRP A 85 27.27 0.79 5.20
CA TRP A 85 26.05 0.18 4.63
C TRP A 85 25.47 -0.96 5.46
N GLN A 86 26.32 -1.85 6.00
CA GLN A 86 25.84 -2.96 6.84
C GLN A 86 25.19 -2.44 8.13
N GLN A 87 25.77 -1.42 8.75
CA GLN A 87 25.20 -0.81 9.95
C GLN A 87 23.91 -0.03 9.62
N ALA A 88 23.86 0.65 8.47
CA ALA A 88 22.64 1.28 7.99
C ALA A 88 21.51 0.26 7.84
N TYR A 89 21.79 -0.90 7.23
CA TYR A 89 20.83 -2.01 7.11
C TYR A 89 20.38 -2.52 8.49
N ASN A 90 21.30 -2.76 9.41
CA ASN A 90 20.96 -3.23 10.76
C ASN A 90 20.07 -2.22 11.49
N ARG A 91 20.33 -0.92 11.31
CA ARG A 91 19.56 0.14 11.93
C ARG A 91 18.15 0.24 11.32
N LEU A 92 18.03 0.17 10.00
CA LEU A 92 16.77 0.18 9.29
C LEU A 92 15.89 -1.04 9.65
N LYS A 93 16.49 -2.23 9.69
CA LYS A 93 15.78 -3.48 10.05
C LYS A 93 15.27 -3.51 11.49
N LYS A 94 15.76 -2.66 12.37
CA LYS A 94 15.29 -2.60 13.76
C LYS A 94 13.83 -2.16 13.86
N THR A 95 13.41 -1.27 12.98
CA THR A 95 12.05 -0.69 12.98
C THR A 95 11.20 -1.10 11.79
N ASN A 96 11.81 -1.54 10.68
CA ASN A 96 11.09 -1.93 9.46
C ASN A 96 11.44 -3.37 9.02
N ASN A 97 10.42 -4.23 8.95
CA ASN A 97 10.60 -5.61 8.50
C ASN A 97 10.84 -5.72 6.99
N PHE A 98 10.30 -4.77 6.20
CA PHE A 98 10.24 -4.84 4.73
C PHE A 98 10.65 -3.54 4.04
N PRO A 99 11.91 -3.09 4.20
CA PRO A 99 12.40 -1.91 3.48
C PRO A 99 12.31 -2.06 1.97
N GLU A 100 12.42 -3.29 1.44
CA GLU A 100 12.27 -3.62 0.03
C GLU A 100 10.88 -3.25 -0.53
N PHE A 101 9.83 -3.26 0.31
CA PHE A 101 8.48 -2.86 -0.10
C PHE A 101 8.25 -1.37 0.15
N THR A 102 8.60 -0.88 1.33
CA THR A 102 8.35 0.52 1.71
C THR A 102 9.14 1.50 0.87
N SER A 103 10.38 1.18 0.51
CA SER A 103 11.20 2.03 -0.37
C SER A 103 10.62 2.16 -1.80
N ARG A 104 9.73 1.25 -2.21
CA ARG A 104 9.07 1.31 -3.52
C ARG A 104 7.67 1.93 -3.45
N VAL A 105 6.84 1.49 -2.50
CA VAL A 105 5.40 1.80 -2.51
C VAL A 105 4.93 2.75 -1.40
N CYS A 106 5.79 3.14 -0.44
CA CYS A 106 5.44 4.13 0.56
C CYS A 106 5.41 5.53 -0.07
N PRO A 107 4.41 6.39 0.27
CA PRO A 107 4.36 7.77 -0.22
C PRO A 107 5.41 8.69 0.40
N ALA A 108 6.29 8.19 1.27
CA ALA A 108 7.37 8.91 1.94
C ALA A 108 6.88 10.02 2.92
N LEU A 109 6.04 9.63 3.89
CA LEU A 109 5.59 10.52 4.97
C LEU A 109 6.76 11.18 5.73
N CYS A 110 7.89 10.48 5.83
CA CYS A 110 9.13 10.98 6.42
C CYS A 110 9.71 12.18 5.66
N GLU A 111 9.67 12.19 4.33
CA GLU A 111 10.13 13.32 3.51
C GLU A 111 9.18 14.51 3.64
N ALA A 112 7.87 14.27 3.63
CA ALA A 112 6.87 15.32 3.79
C ALA A 112 6.96 16.05 5.14
N ALA A 113 7.46 15.38 6.18
CA ALA A 113 7.68 15.92 7.52
C ALA A 113 9.14 16.28 7.83
N CYS A 114 10.04 16.19 6.87
CA CYS A 114 11.44 16.53 7.06
C CYS A 114 11.61 18.05 7.35
N THR A 115 12.36 18.39 8.39
CA THR A 115 12.61 19.77 8.80
C THR A 115 13.35 20.57 7.70
N CYS A 116 14.22 19.93 6.91
CA CYS A 116 14.86 20.58 5.76
C CYS A 116 13.83 21.11 4.73
N GLY A 117 12.65 20.46 4.65
CA GLY A 117 11.56 20.89 3.77
C GLY A 117 10.87 22.20 4.15
N LEU A 118 11.22 22.82 5.28
CA LEU A 118 10.71 24.14 5.69
C LEU A 118 11.36 25.27 4.86
N ASN A 119 12.65 25.14 4.54
CA ASN A 119 13.44 26.20 3.91
C ASN A 119 14.03 25.76 2.55
N GLY A 120 13.76 24.54 2.10
CA GLY A 120 14.29 23.98 0.86
C GLY A 120 13.75 22.60 0.59
N ASP A 121 14.54 21.75 -0.03
CA ASP A 121 14.15 20.38 -0.36
C ASP A 121 14.37 19.44 0.85
N PRO A 122 13.41 18.53 1.15
CA PRO A 122 13.60 17.49 2.15
C PRO A 122 14.73 16.54 1.76
N VAL A 123 15.21 15.76 2.73
CA VAL A 123 16.15 14.64 2.48
C VAL A 123 15.45 13.57 1.65
N SER A 124 16.15 12.97 0.68
CA SER A 124 15.66 11.87 -0.16
C SER A 124 15.65 10.54 0.63
N THR A 125 14.85 10.50 1.67
CA THR A 125 14.81 9.41 2.67
C THR A 125 14.42 8.06 2.05
N LYS A 126 13.44 8.08 1.15
CA LYS A 126 12.95 6.89 0.45
C LYS A 126 14.04 6.30 -0.46
N GLU A 127 14.81 7.14 -1.15
CA GLU A 127 15.95 6.69 -1.95
C GLU A 127 17.06 6.11 -1.08
N ASN A 128 17.35 6.72 0.08
CA ASN A 128 18.31 6.17 1.04
C ASN A 128 17.87 4.79 1.54
N GLU A 129 16.58 4.62 1.88
CA GLU A 129 16.00 3.33 2.27
C GLU A 129 16.15 2.28 1.18
N TYR A 130 15.85 2.63 -0.08
CA TYR A 130 16.05 1.77 -1.25
C TYR A 130 17.50 1.33 -1.39
N ALA A 131 18.42 2.29 -1.37
CA ALA A 131 19.85 1.99 -1.51
C ALA A 131 20.38 1.09 -0.39
N ILE A 132 19.93 1.29 0.86
CA ILE A 132 20.32 0.45 2.00
C ILE A 132 19.90 -1.01 1.75
N ILE A 133 18.62 -1.23 1.38
CA ILE A 133 18.11 -2.60 1.24
C ILE A 133 18.67 -3.30 0.00
N GLU A 134 18.78 -2.62 -1.14
CA GLU A 134 19.35 -3.23 -2.34
C GLU A 134 20.84 -3.54 -2.16
N ASN A 135 21.59 -2.65 -1.52
CA ASN A 135 22.97 -2.94 -1.14
C ASN A 135 23.05 -4.14 -0.18
N ALA A 136 22.12 -4.27 0.77
CA ALA A 136 22.13 -5.40 1.69
C ALA A 136 21.90 -6.75 0.99
N TYR A 137 21.06 -6.79 -0.03
CA TYR A 137 20.89 -7.99 -0.87
C TYR A 137 22.13 -8.26 -1.74
N SER A 138 22.69 -7.25 -2.38
CA SER A 138 23.86 -7.41 -3.26
C SER A 138 25.12 -7.85 -2.51
N GLU A 139 25.33 -7.36 -1.29
CA GLU A 139 26.48 -7.69 -0.44
C GLU A 139 26.21 -8.91 0.48
N GLY A 140 25.01 -9.49 0.42
CA GLY A 140 24.66 -10.68 1.22
C GLY A 140 24.31 -10.41 2.69
N TYR A 141 24.15 -9.15 3.12
CA TYR A 141 23.75 -8.83 4.51
C TYR A 141 22.31 -9.23 4.80
N ALA A 142 21.44 -9.22 3.78
CA ALA A 142 20.04 -9.64 3.86
C ALA A 142 19.89 -11.18 3.79
N ALA A 143 20.72 -11.89 4.52
CA ALA A 143 20.67 -13.36 4.61
C ALA A 143 19.65 -13.82 5.66
N ALA A 144 19.18 -15.07 5.51
CA ALA A 144 18.30 -15.71 6.48
C ALA A 144 19.00 -15.89 7.84
N LYS A 145 18.28 -15.57 8.92
CA LYS A 145 18.73 -15.69 10.30
C LYS A 145 17.68 -16.47 11.11
N PRO A 146 17.66 -17.80 11.02
CA PRO A 146 16.70 -18.61 11.76
C PRO A 146 16.89 -18.42 13.28
N PRO A 147 15.82 -18.45 14.08
CA PRO A 147 15.92 -18.34 15.52
C PRO A 147 16.71 -19.49 16.13
N VAL A 148 17.61 -19.21 17.04
CA VAL A 148 18.48 -20.21 17.69
C VAL A 148 17.67 -21.12 18.61
N VAL A 149 16.63 -20.58 19.26
CA VAL A 149 15.77 -21.31 20.19
C VAL A 149 14.31 -21.25 19.72
N ARG A 150 13.65 -22.41 19.73
CA ARG A 150 12.21 -22.52 19.48
C ARG A 150 11.44 -22.60 20.80
N THR A 151 10.33 -21.85 20.88
CA THR A 151 9.48 -21.77 22.08
C THR A 151 8.54 -22.96 22.23
N GLY A 152 8.36 -23.75 21.18
CA GLY A 152 7.33 -24.80 21.12
C GLY A 152 5.91 -24.29 20.87
N LYS A 153 5.68 -22.97 20.87
CA LYS A 153 4.38 -22.36 20.62
C LYS A 153 4.09 -22.28 19.12
N LYS A 154 2.83 -22.52 18.75
CA LYS A 154 2.36 -22.54 17.36
C LYS A 154 1.42 -21.36 17.12
N VAL A 155 1.69 -20.56 16.08
CA VAL A 155 0.84 -19.42 15.69
C VAL A 155 0.41 -19.57 14.24
N ALA A 156 -0.90 -19.47 13.98
CA ALA A 156 -1.46 -19.36 12.64
C ALA A 156 -1.64 -17.87 12.28
N VAL A 157 -1.18 -17.46 11.11
CA VAL A 157 -1.44 -16.14 10.54
C VAL A 157 -2.30 -16.32 9.29
N ILE A 158 -3.47 -15.66 9.25
CA ILE A 158 -4.43 -15.79 8.16
C ILE A 158 -4.36 -14.56 7.27
N GLY A 159 -3.78 -14.72 6.10
CA GLY A 159 -3.47 -13.65 5.15
C GLY A 159 -1.99 -13.30 5.15
N SER A 160 -1.43 -13.17 3.95
CA SER A 160 -0.02 -12.90 3.69
C SER A 160 0.24 -11.48 3.18
N GLY A 161 -0.67 -10.53 3.44
CA GLY A 161 -0.43 -9.12 3.20
C GLY A 161 0.67 -8.56 4.13
N PRO A 162 1.07 -7.28 3.96
CA PRO A 162 2.19 -6.70 4.72
C PRO A 162 2.04 -6.83 6.25
N SER A 163 0.83 -6.73 6.79
CA SER A 163 0.60 -6.89 8.23
C SER A 163 0.79 -8.33 8.70
N GLY A 164 0.25 -9.30 7.97
CA GLY A 164 0.43 -10.73 8.28
C GLY A 164 1.88 -11.17 8.14
N LEU A 165 2.58 -10.70 7.10
CA LEU A 165 4.01 -10.96 6.94
C LEU A 165 4.85 -10.35 8.08
N ALA A 166 4.52 -9.13 8.53
CA ALA A 166 5.24 -8.48 9.64
C ALA A 166 5.02 -9.23 10.96
N ALA A 167 3.79 -9.66 11.22
CA ALA A 167 3.49 -10.50 12.38
C ALA A 167 4.24 -11.83 12.31
N ALA A 168 4.22 -12.51 11.16
CA ALA A 168 4.89 -13.79 10.95
C ALA A 168 6.42 -13.67 11.10
N ASP A 169 7.04 -12.63 10.54
CA ASP A 169 8.47 -12.38 10.62
C ASP A 169 8.91 -12.23 12.09
N LEU A 170 8.26 -11.36 12.87
CA LEU A 170 8.63 -11.13 14.27
C LEU A 170 8.34 -12.33 15.18
N LEU A 171 7.18 -12.98 15.03
CA LEU A 171 6.85 -14.16 15.81
C LEU A 171 7.81 -15.32 15.54
N ASN A 172 8.21 -15.50 14.29
CA ASN A 172 9.24 -16.49 13.95
C ASN A 172 10.60 -16.12 14.54
N GLN A 173 11.04 -14.84 14.45
CA GLN A 173 12.29 -14.37 15.07
C GLN A 173 12.28 -14.59 16.60
N ARG A 174 11.12 -14.47 17.23
CA ARG A 174 10.94 -14.76 18.67
C ARG A 174 11.08 -16.26 19.00
N GLY A 175 10.99 -17.12 18.00
CA GLY A 175 11.14 -18.57 18.13
C GLY A 175 9.84 -19.35 18.04
N HIS A 176 8.69 -18.72 17.81
CA HIS A 176 7.43 -19.43 17.61
C HIS A 176 7.42 -20.19 16.29
N GLN A 177 6.65 -21.26 16.21
CA GLN A 177 6.36 -21.98 14.95
C GLN A 177 5.21 -21.26 14.26
N VAL A 178 5.51 -20.60 13.12
CA VAL A 178 4.54 -19.77 12.41
C VAL A 178 4.12 -20.42 11.11
N THR A 179 2.81 -20.53 10.90
CA THR A 179 2.20 -20.95 9.65
C THR A 179 1.34 -19.82 9.11
N VAL A 180 1.63 -19.36 7.90
CA VAL A 180 0.87 -18.34 7.17
C VAL A 180 -0.01 -19.01 6.12
N SER A 181 -1.34 -18.86 6.24
CA SER A 181 -2.30 -19.32 5.24
C SER A 181 -2.69 -18.18 4.31
N GLU A 182 -2.62 -18.41 3.01
CA GLU A 182 -2.98 -17.45 1.97
C GLU A 182 -3.97 -18.07 0.99
N ARG A 183 -5.10 -17.40 0.77
CA ARG A 183 -6.14 -17.88 -0.17
C ARG A 183 -5.72 -17.81 -1.64
N SER A 184 -4.81 -16.90 -1.97
CA SER A 184 -4.25 -16.79 -3.33
C SER A 184 -3.15 -17.82 -3.55
N ASP A 185 -2.82 -18.06 -4.81
CA ASP A 185 -1.75 -18.96 -5.24
C ASP A 185 -0.34 -18.45 -4.91
N ARG A 186 -0.19 -17.12 -4.63
CA ARG A 186 1.07 -16.47 -4.27
C ARG A 186 0.93 -15.62 -3.01
N VAL A 187 2.01 -15.57 -2.24
CA VAL A 187 2.12 -14.78 -1.01
C VAL A 187 2.30 -13.29 -1.35
N GLY A 188 1.79 -12.40 -0.51
CA GLY A 188 2.03 -10.95 -0.60
C GLY A 188 0.76 -10.10 -0.54
N GLY A 189 -0.43 -10.69 -0.65
CA GLY A 189 -1.70 -9.95 -0.61
C GLY A 189 -1.74 -8.86 -1.69
N LEU A 190 -2.05 -7.60 -1.30
CA LEU A 190 -2.10 -6.47 -2.24
C LEU A 190 -0.72 -6.11 -2.82
N LEU A 191 0.40 -6.40 -2.15
CA LEU A 191 1.73 -6.23 -2.74
C LEU A 191 1.90 -7.10 -3.98
N MET A 192 1.37 -8.33 -3.96
CA MET A 192 1.42 -9.26 -5.08
C MET A 192 0.42 -8.90 -6.17
N TYR A 193 -0.85 -8.71 -5.82
CA TYR A 193 -1.94 -8.66 -6.79
C TYR A 193 -2.72 -7.34 -6.85
N GLY A 194 -2.49 -6.41 -5.92
CA GLY A 194 -3.13 -5.09 -5.94
C GLY A 194 -2.23 -4.00 -6.54
N ILE A 195 -0.92 -4.12 -6.36
CA ILE A 195 0.07 -3.19 -6.88
C ILE A 195 0.61 -3.73 -8.21
N PRO A 196 0.66 -2.94 -9.31
CA PRO A 196 1.20 -3.39 -10.58
C PRO A 196 2.69 -3.74 -10.51
N ASN A 197 3.13 -4.63 -11.41
CA ASN A 197 4.53 -5.06 -11.47
C ASN A 197 5.50 -3.90 -11.75
N MET A 198 5.09 -2.93 -12.57
CA MET A 198 5.91 -1.74 -12.87
C MET A 198 6.12 -0.80 -11.68
N LYS A 199 5.39 -0.97 -10.59
CA LYS A 199 5.56 -0.20 -9.33
C LYS A 199 6.28 -1.00 -8.25
N LEU A 200 6.13 -2.32 -8.28
CA LEU A 200 6.80 -3.30 -7.41
C LEU A 200 6.94 -4.62 -8.15
N GLU A 201 8.13 -4.93 -8.64
CA GLU A 201 8.39 -6.22 -9.28
C GLU A 201 8.22 -7.37 -8.31
N LYS A 202 7.53 -8.45 -8.76
CA LYS A 202 7.10 -9.53 -7.84
C LYS A 202 8.26 -10.39 -7.36
N GLN A 203 9.36 -10.44 -8.10
CA GLN A 203 10.62 -11.05 -7.65
C GLN A 203 11.17 -10.45 -6.34
N ILE A 204 10.86 -9.16 -6.05
CA ILE A 204 11.22 -8.52 -4.79
C ILE A 204 10.48 -9.15 -3.60
N ILE A 205 9.21 -9.52 -3.81
CA ILE A 205 8.42 -10.24 -2.82
C ILE A 205 8.98 -11.65 -2.67
N ASP A 206 9.19 -12.35 -3.77
CA ASP A 206 9.64 -13.74 -3.77
C ASP A 206 10.99 -13.92 -3.06
N ARG A 207 11.97 -13.01 -3.28
CA ARG A 207 13.25 -13.05 -2.58
C ARG A 207 13.11 -12.90 -1.06
N LYS A 208 12.20 -12.04 -0.58
CA LYS A 208 11.94 -11.89 0.87
C LYS A 208 11.23 -13.11 1.44
N ILE A 209 10.23 -13.65 0.74
CA ILE A 209 9.54 -14.88 1.16
C ILE A 209 10.50 -16.07 1.21
N ALA A 210 11.44 -16.16 0.28
CA ALA A 210 12.48 -17.20 0.31
C ALA A 210 13.36 -17.12 1.56
N ILE A 211 13.69 -15.91 2.02
CA ILE A 211 14.39 -15.70 3.30
C ILE A 211 13.52 -16.16 4.49
N MET A 212 12.28 -15.72 4.57
CA MET A 212 11.38 -16.10 5.65
C MET A 212 11.15 -17.63 5.72
N LYS A 213 11.05 -18.32 4.56
CA LYS A 213 11.00 -19.79 4.49
C LYS A 213 12.26 -20.43 5.07
N LYS A 214 13.45 -19.92 4.72
CA LYS A 214 14.73 -20.40 5.26
C LYS A 214 14.85 -20.16 6.78
N GLU A 215 14.19 -19.12 7.29
CA GLU A 215 14.12 -18.83 8.72
C GLU A 215 13.10 -19.70 9.47
N GLY A 216 12.28 -20.47 8.74
CA GLY A 216 11.37 -21.47 9.29
C GLY A 216 9.89 -21.07 9.32
N VAL A 217 9.50 -20.00 8.64
CA VAL A 217 8.08 -19.68 8.42
C VAL A 217 7.49 -20.63 7.38
N THR A 218 6.39 -21.28 7.71
CA THR A 218 5.63 -22.13 6.79
C THR A 218 4.58 -21.31 6.05
N PHE A 219 4.52 -21.40 4.72
CA PHE A 219 3.49 -20.77 3.90
C PHE A 219 2.61 -21.83 3.23
N VAL A 220 1.29 -21.68 3.37
CA VAL A 220 0.26 -22.53 2.75
C VAL A 220 -0.59 -21.65 1.86
N THR A 221 -0.36 -21.72 0.55
CA THR A 221 -1.08 -20.94 -0.46
C THR A 221 -2.25 -21.72 -1.05
N GLY A 222 -3.19 -21.04 -1.74
CA GLY A 222 -4.37 -21.65 -2.33
C GLY A 222 -5.34 -22.21 -1.27
N THR A 223 -5.32 -21.66 -0.05
CA THR A 223 -6.11 -22.17 1.08
C THR A 223 -6.91 -21.05 1.71
N ASP A 224 -8.22 -21.06 1.51
CA ASP A 224 -9.16 -20.05 2.03
C ASP A 224 -9.74 -20.52 3.38
N ILE A 225 -9.23 -19.93 4.46
CA ILE A 225 -9.71 -20.25 5.80
C ILE A 225 -11.15 -19.74 5.97
N GLY A 226 -11.99 -20.58 6.55
CA GLY A 226 -13.43 -20.34 6.63
C GLY A 226 -14.23 -20.99 5.50
N LYS A 227 -13.57 -21.40 4.41
CA LYS A 227 -14.16 -22.17 3.31
C LYS A 227 -13.52 -23.55 3.18
N ASP A 228 -12.23 -23.61 2.87
CA ASP A 228 -11.49 -24.87 2.67
C ASP A 228 -11.14 -25.53 4.00
N ILE A 229 -10.77 -24.72 4.99
CA ILE A 229 -10.44 -25.16 6.35
C ILE A 229 -11.32 -24.39 7.34
N LYS A 230 -12.00 -25.12 8.23
CA LYS A 230 -12.82 -24.52 9.28
C LYS A 230 -11.96 -23.76 10.30
N ALA A 231 -12.44 -22.61 10.76
CA ALA A 231 -11.77 -21.83 11.81
C ALA A 231 -11.55 -22.63 13.10
N SER A 232 -12.50 -23.50 13.48
CA SER A 232 -12.39 -24.38 14.66
C SER A 232 -11.17 -25.31 14.61
N LYS A 233 -10.75 -25.76 13.41
CA LYS A 233 -9.53 -26.56 13.27
C LYS A 233 -8.28 -25.76 13.63
N LEU A 234 -8.20 -24.50 13.20
CA LEU A 234 -7.05 -23.64 13.53
C LEU A 234 -7.02 -23.30 15.02
N LEU A 235 -8.19 -23.04 15.62
CA LEU A 235 -8.30 -22.79 17.06
C LEU A 235 -7.91 -24.00 17.93
N HIS A 236 -8.01 -25.20 17.37
CA HIS A 236 -7.57 -26.44 18.03
C HIS A 236 -6.07 -26.71 17.82
N ASP A 237 -5.55 -26.50 16.60
CA ASP A 237 -4.21 -26.93 16.21
C ASP A 237 -3.10 -25.91 16.55
N PHE A 238 -3.48 -24.65 16.83
CA PHE A 238 -2.57 -23.55 17.13
C PHE A 238 -2.88 -22.91 18.48
N ASP A 239 -1.84 -22.45 19.17
CA ASP A 239 -1.98 -21.74 20.44
C ASP A 239 -2.62 -20.36 20.27
N ARG A 240 -2.35 -19.68 19.15
CA ARG A 240 -2.92 -18.38 18.78
C ARG A 240 -3.16 -18.29 17.28
N VAL A 241 -4.15 -17.47 16.91
CA VAL A 241 -4.49 -17.15 15.52
C VAL A 241 -4.45 -15.65 15.34
N VAL A 242 -3.79 -15.18 14.26
CA VAL A 242 -3.74 -13.78 13.86
C VAL A 242 -4.51 -13.59 12.56
N LEU A 243 -5.58 -12.82 12.60
CA LEU A 243 -6.35 -12.44 11.41
C LEU A 243 -5.71 -11.23 10.73
N ALA A 244 -5.22 -11.41 9.51
CA ALA A 244 -4.54 -10.41 8.70
C ALA A 244 -5.09 -10.37 7.26
N CYS A 245 -6.42 -10.58 7.11
CA CYS A 245 -7.08 -10.76 5.81
C CYS A 245 -7.29 -9.45 5.03
N GLY A 246 -6.89 -8.32 5.60
CA GLY A 246 -7.03 -7.00 4.99
C GLY A 246 -8.48 -6.51 4.89
N ALA A 247 -8.68 -5.38 4.20
CA ALA A 247 -9.98 -4.86 3.79
C ALA A 247 -10.20 -5.23 2.32
N SER A 248 -10.94 -6.30 2.05
CA SER A 248 -11.10 -6.84 0.69
C SER A 248 -12.55 -6.89 0.22
N ASN A 249 -13.48 -6.25 0.96
CA ASN A 249 -14.85 -6.03 0.51
C ASN A 249 -14.91 -4.71 -0.27
N PRO A 250 -14.98 -4.72 -1.63
CA PRO A 250 -14.90 -3.48 -2.40
C PRO A 250 -16.17 -2.65 -2.24
N ARG A 251 -16.01 -1.32 -2.19
CA ARG A 251 -17.14 -0.40 -2.31
C ARG A 251 -17.64 -0.38 -3.73
N ASP A 252 -18.92 -0.66 -3.92
CA ASP A 252 -19.56 -0.64 -5.23
C ASP A 252 -20.27 0.70 -5.50
N ILE A 253 -20.62 0.93 -6.75
CA ILE A 253 -21.39 2.09 -7.23
C ILE A 253 -22.82 1.65 -7.49
N ASN A 254 -23.73 2.16 -6.68
CA ASN A 254 -25.16 1.89 -6.82
C ASN A 254 -25.77 2.86 -7.85
N ALA A 255 -25.65 2.51 -9.15
CA ALA A 255 -26.21 3.29 -10.24
C ALA A 255 -26.92 2.38 -11.25
N PRO A 256 -27.97 2.84 -11.96
CA PRO A 256 -28.62 2.08 -13.02
C PRO A 256 -27.61 1.54 -14.02
N GLY A 257 -27.82 0.33 -14.50
CA GLY A 257 -26.94 -0.33 -15.47
C GLY A 257 -25.66 -0.95 -14.89
N ARG A 258 -25.49 -0.99 -13.55
CA ARG A 258 -24.30 -1.56 -12.90
C ARG A 258 -23.99 -3.01 -13.32
N ASP A 259 -25.00 -3.75 -13.75
CA ASP A 259 -24.90 -5.13 -14.23
C ASP A 259 -24.40 -5.26 -15.68
N ALA A 260 -24.02 -4.15 -16.33
CA ALA A 260 -23.44 -4.18 -17.68
C ALA A 260 -22.11 -4.97 -17.70
N ARG A 261 -21.92 -5.76 -18.79
CA ARG A 261 -20.63 -6.40 -19.04
C ARG A 261 -19.59 -5.33 -19.42
N GLY A 262 -18.41 -5.40 -18.83
CA GLY A 262 -17.34 -4.42 -19.02
C GLY A 262 -17.09 -3.57 -17.76
N ILE A 263 -17.82 -3.80 -16.66
CA ILE A 263 -17.61 -3.12 -15.38
C ILE A 263 -16.92 -4.08 -14.40
N TYR A 264 -15.75 -3.70 -13.92
CA TYR A 264 -14.90 -4.49 -13.03
C TYR A 264 -14.50 -3.69 -11.80
N PHE A 265 -14.21 -4.37 -10.68
CA PHE A 265 -13.47 -3.74 -9.61
C PHE A 265 -12.00 -3.60 -9.99
N ALA A 266 -11.40 -2.48 -9.62
CA ALA A 266 -10.00 -2.18 -9.92
C ALA A 266 -9.03 -3.27 -9.44
N VAL A 267 -9.25 -3.81 -8.24
CA VAL A 267 -8.40 -4.89 -7.70
C VAL A 267 -8.50 -6.19 -8.51
N ASP A 268 -9.66 -6.52 -9.06
CA ASP A 268 -9.82 -7.71 -9.91
C ASP A 268 -9.11 -7.52 -11.26
N PHE A 269 -9.22 -6.31 -11.83
CA PHE A 269 -8.48 -5.92 -13.03
C PHE A 269 -6.96 -6.02 -12.82
N LEU A 270 -6.43 -5.41 -11.76
CA LEU A 270 -5.00 -5.43 -11.44
C LEU A 270 -4.49 -6.83 -11.10
N LYS A 271 -5.30 -7.63 -10.37
CA LYS A 271 -4.99 -9.02 -10.05
C LYS A 271 -4.93 -9.87 -11.33
N ALA A 272 -5.92 -9.78 -12.20
CA ALA A 272 -5.96 -10.54 -13.45
C ALA A 272 -4.75 -10.18 -14.35
N ASN A 273 -4.42 -8.89 -14.45
CA ASN A 273 -3.26 -8.40 -15.18
C ASN A 273 -1.96 -9.00 -14.63
N THR A 274 -1.71 -8.84 -13.32
CA THR A 274 -0.46 -9.31 -12.72
C THR A 274 -0.36 -10.82 -12.77
N LYS A 275 -1.47 -11.55 -12.58
CA LYS A 275 -1.48 -13.01 -12.66
C LYS A 275 -1.15 -13.49 -14.07
N SER A 276 -1.76 -12.95 -15.10
CA SER A 276 -1.48 -13.29 -16.50
C SER A 276 -0.05 -12.96 -16.90
N LEU A 277 0.50 -11.82 -16.43
CA LEU A 277 1.90 -11.46 -16.62
C LEU A 277 2.84 -12.53 -16.03
N LEU A 278 2.62 -12.92 -14.77
CA LEU A 278 3.48 -13.85 -14.06
C LEU A 278 3.35 -15.31 -14.52
N ASP A 279 2.15 -15.72 -14.92
CA ASP A 279 1.88 -17.10 -15.32
C ASP A 279 2.33 -17.39 -16.76
N SER A 280 2.23 -16.40 -17.67
CA SER A 280 2.37 -16.66 -19.10
C SER A 280 2.91 -15.48 -19.92
N ASN A 281 3.32 -14.38 -19.29
CA ASN A 281 3.67 -13.15 -20.00
C ASN A 281 2.53 -12.69 -20.95
N PHE A 282 1.27 -12.81 -20.48
CA PHE A 282 0.02 -12.48 -21.19
C PHE A 282 -0.40 -13.43 -22.32
N GLU A 283 0.31 -14.52 -22.56
CA GLU A 283 -0.03 -15.49 -23.61
C GLU A 283 -1.37 -16.20 -23.32
N ASP A 284 -1.73 -16.38 -22.05
CA ASP A 284 -2.99 -17.02 -21.61
C ASP A 284 -4.23 -16.16 -21.84
N LYS A 285 -4.06 -14.87 -22.14
CA LYS A 285 -5.13 -13.88 -22.36
C LYS A 285 -6.18 -13.82 -21.23
N LYS A 286 -5.80 -14.19 -20.00
CA LYS A 286 -6.68 -14.18 -18.82
C LYS A 286 -6.68 -12.83 -18.08
N TYR A 287 -6.45 -11.76 -18.77
CA TYR A 287 -6.55 -10.38 -18.28
C TYR A 287 -7.66 -9.63 -19.00
N VAL A 288 -8.07 -8.48 -18.46
CA VAL A 288 -9.07 -7.62 -19.11
C VAL A 288 -8.37 -6.79 -20.18
N GLU A 289 -8.64 -7.10 -21.45
CA GLU A 289 -8.04 -6.41 -22.57
C GLU A 289 -8.66 -5.03 -22.78
N THR A 290 -7.82 -3.98 -22.71
CA THR A 290 -8.23 -2.59 -22.93
C THR A 290 -7.87 -2.05 -24.31
N LYS A 291 -7.18 -2.83 -25.14
CA LYS A 291 -6.72 -2.41 -26.49
C LYS A 291 -7.85 -1.84 -27.33
N GLY A 292 -7.66 -0.60 -27.79
CA GLY A 292 -8.61 0.10 -28.65
C GLY A 292 -9.93 0.50 -27.97
N LYS A 293 -10.07 0.34 -26.64
CA LYS A 293 -11.27 0.66 -25.88
C LYS A 293 -11.14 1.97 -25.12
N ASN A 294 -12.28 2.62 -24.88
CA ASN A 294 -12.38 3.75 -23.98
C ASN A 294 -12.57 3.22 -22.55
N VAL A 295 -11.68 3.60 -21.63
CA VAL A 295 -11.66 3.14 -20.25
C VAL A 295 -12.01 4.30 -19.31
N VAL A 296 -13.02 4.08 -18.45
CA VAL A 296 -13.37 5.03 -17.40
C VAL A 296 -13.03 4.43 -16.04
N ILE A 297 -12.30 5.17 -15.22
CA ILE A 297 -11.85 4.76 -13.88
C ILE A 297 -12.58 5.63 -12.86
N ILE A 298 -13.23 5.02 -11.87
CA ILE A 298 -13.97 5.70 -10.82
C ILE A 298 -13.15 5.68 -9.54
N GLY A 299 -12.56 6.83 -9.19
CA GLY A 299 -11.71 7.05 -8.01
C GLY A 299 -10.37 7.68 -8.36
N GLY A 300 -9.99 8.74 -7.64
CA GLY A 300 -8.80 9.56 -7.88
C GLY A 300 -7.53 9.12 -7.14
N GLY A 301 -7.61 8.05 -6.31
CA GLY A 301 -6.48 7.58 -5.51
C GLY A 301 -5.44 6.75 -6.27
N ASP A 302 -4.44 6.23 -5.53
CA ASP A 302 -3.32 5.45 -6.08
C ASP A 302 -3.77 4.24 -6.89
N THR A 303 -4.81 3.50 -6.43
CA THR A 303 -5.37 2.38 -7.18
C THR A 303 -5.96 2.80 -8.52
N GLY A 304 -6.60 3.97 -8.57
CA GLY A 304 -7.10 4.55 -9.83
C GLY A 304 -5.95 4.88 -10.78
N ASN A 305 -4.88 5.50 -10.27
CA ASN A 305 -3.67 5.78 -11.05
C ASN A 305 -3.01 4.48 -11.57
N ASP A 306 -2.95 3.42 -10.75
CA ASP A 306 -2.43 2.11 -11.15
C ASP A 306 -3.26 1.50 -12.31
N CYS A 307 -4.59 1.71 -12.29
CA CYS A 307 -5.47 1.33 -13.39
C CYS A 307 -5.24 2.16 -14.65
N VAL A 308 -4.96 3.47 -14.53
CA VAL A 308 -4.59 4.34 -15.68
C VAL A 308 -3.36 3.78 -16.38
N GLY A 309 -2.25 3.61 -15.64
CA GLY A 309 -0.99 3.13 -16.20
C GLY A 309 -1.08 1.72 -16.78
N THR A 310 -1.84 0.82 -16.15
CA THR A 310 -2.08 -0.54 -16.66
C THR A 310 -2.91 -0.53 -17.95
N SER A 311 -3.97 0.28 -18.02
CA SER A 311 -4.82 0.39 -19.20
C SER A 311 -4.06 0.92 -20.42
N ILE A 312 -3.19 1.91 -20.21
CA ILE A 312 -2.35 2.50 -21.28
C ILE A 312 -1.39 1.45 -21.85
N ARG A 313 -0.73 0.65 -20.97
CA ARG A 313 0.18 -0.42 -21.38
C ARG A 313 -0.50 -1.49 -22.25
N HIS A 314 -1.77 -1.74 -22.00
CA HIS A 314 -2.59 -2.62 -22.85
C HIS A 314 -3.20 -1.92 -24.06
N GLY A 315 -2.83 -0.67 -24.39
CA GLY A 315 -3.22 0.01 -25.60
C GLY A 315 -4.66 0.57 -25.60
N ALA A 316 -5.15 1.06 -24.45
CA ALA A 316 -6.43 1.75 -24.37
C ALA A 316 -6.49 2.92 -25.36
N LYS A 317 -7.65 3.10 -26.03
CA LYS A 317 -7.88 4.23 -26.94
C LYS A 317 -7.95 5.55 -26.21
N SER A 318 -8.58 5.57 -25.05
CA SER A 318 -8.63 6.69 -24.13
C SER A 318 -8.76 6.20 -22.71
N VAL A 319 -8.31 7.01 -21.76
CA VAL A 319 -8.49 6.75 -20.32
C VAL A 319 -9.01 8.03 -19.67
N THR A 320 -10.10 7.92 -18.92
CA THR A 320 -10.69 8.99 -18.13
C THR A 320 -10.78 8.55 -16.67
N GLN A 321 -10.29 9.36 -15.75
CA GLN A 321 -10.34 9.09 -14.31
C GLN A 321 -11.30 10.08 -13.64
N ILE A 322 -12.36 9.58 -12.99
CA ILE A 322 -13.38 10.40 -12.34
C ILE A 322 -13.07 10.52 -10.85
N GLU A 323 -12.98 11.74 -10.34
CA GLU A 323 -12.79 12.05 -8.93
C GLU A 323 -13.96 12.89 -8.41
N MET A 324 -14.57 12.43 -7.31
CA MET A 324 -15.70 13.13 -6.70
C MET A 324 -15.30 14.40 -5.94
N MET A 325 -14.05 14.43 -5.45
CA MET A 325 -13.54 15.58 -4.69
C MET A 325 -13.08 16.71 -5.63
N PRO A 326 -13.05 17.96 -5.14
CA PRO A 326 -12.42 19.06 -5.85
C PRO A 326 -10.93 18.80 -6.09
N LYS A 327 -10.38 19.38 -7.17
CA LYS A 327 -8.94 19.36 -7.41
C LYS A 327 -8.21 20.00 -6.23
N ALA A 328 -7.28 19.27 -5.63
CA ALA A 328 -6.44 19.82 -4.58
C ALA A 328 -5.57 20.97 -5.13
N PRO A 329 -5.16 21.95 -4.30
CA PRO A 329 -4.29 23.04 -4.73
C PRO A 329 -2.90 22.54 -5.13
N ASP A 330 -2.21 23.27 -5.97
CA ASP A 330 -0.86 22.90 -6.43
C ASP A 330 0.22 23.10 -5.33
N LYS A 331 -0.08 23.92 -4.31
CA LYS A 331 0.78 24.18 -3.14
C LYS A 331 -0.02 24.05 -1.86
N ARG A 332 0.65 23.81 -0.73
CA ARG A 332 0.01 23.78 0.59
C ARG A 332 -0.83 25.03 0.82
N ALA A 333 -2.08 24.84 1.22
CA ALA A 333 -2.94 25.93 1.70
C ALA A 333 -2.57 26.33 3.14
N GLU A 334 -2.94 27.52 3.56
CA GLU A 334 -2.67 28.03 4.93
C GLU A 334 -3.26 27.12 6.02
N ASN A 335 -4.40 26.48 5.76
CA ASN A 335 -5.05 25.52 6.65
C ASN A 335 -4.46 24.09 6.58
N ASN A 336 -3.34 23.90 5.89
CA ASN A 336 -2.59 22.64 5.81
C ASN A 336 -1.09 22.90 6.03
N PRO A 337 -0.69 23.43 7.20
CA PRO A 337 0.69 23.79 7.47
C PRO A 337 1.59 22.56 7.64
N TRP A 338 2.90 22.73 7.44
CA TRP A 338 3.87 21.73 7.88
C TRP A 338 3.77 21.56 9.42
N PRO A 339 3.91 20.38 10.00
CA PRO A 339 4.35 19.10 9.39
C PRO A 339 3.21 18.18 8.97
N GLU A 340 2.01 18.67 8.75
CA GLU A 340 0.90 17.86 8.24
C GLU A 340 1.24 17.23 6.89
N TRP A 341 0.58 16.13 6.56
CA TRP A 341 0.64 15.58 5.20
C TRP A 341 0.15 16.61 4.17
N PRO A 342 0.91 16.87 3.09
CA PRO A 342 0.53 17.87 2.11
C PRO A 342 -0.72 17.44 1.32
N LYS A 343 -1.80 18.19 1.45
CA LYS A 343 -3.03 18.06 0.67
C LYS A 343 -2.90 18.86 -0.63
N VAL A 344 -2.01 18.40 -1.52
CA VAL A 344 -1.71 19.06 -2.79
C VAL A 344 -2.00 18.13 -3.97
N CYS A 345 -2.30 18.71 -5.13
CA CYS A 345 -2.46 17.95 -6.35
C CYS A 345 -1.12 17.35 -6.75
N LYS A 346 -1.09 16.03 -6.88
CA LYS A 346 0.07 15.29 -7.39
C LYS A 346 -0.30 14.67 -8.71
N THR A 347 0.62 14.71 -9.66
CA THR A 347 0.55 13.92 -10.89
C THR A 347 1.47 12.72 -10.69
N ASP A 348 0.92 11.52 -10.71
CA ASP A 348 1.65 10.27 -10.54
C ASP A 348 1.88 9.62 -11.91
N TYR A 349 2.66 8.56 -11.96
CA TYR A 349 3.17 7.96 -13.19
C TYR A 349 2.09 7.66 -14.24
N GLY A 350 0.91 7.15 -13.85
CA GLY A 350 -0.16 6.83 -14.81
C GLY A 350 -0.79 8.07 -15.42
N GLN A 351 -0.98 9.16 -14.64
CA GLN A 351 -1.44 10.44 -15.19
C GLN A 351 -0.39 11.06 -16.11
N GLU A 352 0.91 10.99 -15.75
CA GLU A 352 2.00 11.45 -16.63
C GLU A 352 1.99 10.69 -17.97
N GLU A 353 1.80 9.38 -17.93
CA GLU A 353 1.68 8.52 -19.10
C GLU A 353 0.46 8.90 -19.96
N ALA A 354 -0.70 9.15 -19.32
CA ALA A 354 -1.89 9.61 -20.03
C ALA A 354 -1.66 10.96 -20.72
N ILE A 355 -1.03 11.91 -20.04
CA ILE A 355 -0.66 13.21 -20.63
C ILE A 355 0.27 13.02 -21.81
N ALA A 356 1.29 12.16 -21.71
CA ALA A 356 2.25 11.92 -22.76
C ALA A 356 1.66 11.23 -24.00
N VAL A 357 0.65 10.35 -23.80
CA VAL A 357 -0.01 9.57 -24.87
C VAL A 357 -1.19 10.33 -25.49
N TYR A 358 -2.04 10.94 -24.65
CA TYR A 358 -3.30 11.54 -25.10
C TYR A 358 -3.28 13.07 -25.14
N GLY A 359 -2.20 13.71 -24.63
CA GLY A 359 -2.02 15.17 -24.64
C GLY A 359 -2.79 15.92 -23.56
N GLN A 360 -3.45 15.25 -22.63
CA GLN A 360 -4.23 15.88 -21.57
C GLN A 360 -4.27 15.04 -20.29
N ASP A 361 -4.51 15.71 -19.15
CA ASP A 361 -4.73 15.06 -17.85
C ASP A 361 -6.01 14.21 -17.91
N PRO A 362 -5.98 12.92 -17.54
CA PRO A 362 -7.14 12.05 -17.63
C PRO A 362 -8.21 12.34 -16.58
N ARG A 363 -7.94 13.21 -15.59
CA ARG A 363 -8.82 13.41 -14.41
C ARG A 363 -9.94 14.41 -14.66
N ILE A 364 -11.15 14.01 -14.28
CA ILE A 364 -12.33 14.86 -14.17
C ILE A 364 -12.72 14.94 -12.70
N TYR A 365 -12.58 16.12 -12.11
CA TYR A 365 -12.88 16.39 -10.72
C TYR A 365 -14.34 16.77 -10.50
N GLU A 366 -14.80 16.73 -9.23
CA GLU A 366 -16.15 17.11 -8.82
C GLU A 366 -17.22 16.42 -9.66
N SER A 367 -17.05 15.12 -9.87
CA SER A 367 -17.94 14.35 -10.72
C SER A 367 -18.20 12.95 -10.17
N THR A 368 -19.40 12.45 -10.37
CA THR A 368 -19.77 11.07 -10.03
C THR A 368 -20.56 10.41 -11.16
N VAL A 369 -20.66 9.09 -11.10
CA VAL A 369 -21.45 8.31 -12.06
C VAL A 369 -22.92 8.33 -11.66
N LYS A 370 -23.79 8.65 -12.61
CA LYS A 370 -25.23 8.65 -12.48
C LYS A 370 -25.90 7.42 -13.11
N GLU A 371 -25.33 6.91 -14.22
CA GLU A 371 -25.86 5.77 -14.95
C GLU A 371 -24.78 5.09 -15.79
N PHE A 372 -24.83 3.77 -15.89
CA PHE A 372 -24.09 2.98 -16.85
C PHE A 372 -25.00 2.64 -18.03
N ILE A 373 -24.66 3.12 -19.22
CA ILE A 373 -25.49 2.96 -20.43
C ILE A 373 -25.07 1.68 -21.15
N LYS A 374 -26.02 0.76 -21.30
CA LYS A 374 -25.82 -0.52 -21.98
C LYS A 374 -26.20 -0.43 -23.46
N ASP A 375 -25.54 -1.22 -24.26
CA ASP A 375 -26.01 -1.54 -25.62
C ASP A 375 -27.16 -2.59 -25.58
N LYS A 376 -27.71 -2.89 -26.75
CA LYS A 376 -28.80 -3.89 -26.90
C LYS A 376 -28.39 -5.33 -26.51
N ASN A 377 -27.09 -5.60 -26.37
CA ASN A 377 -26.53 -6.90 -25.97
C ASN A 377 -26.17 -6.95 -24.49
N GLY A 378 -26.42 -5.89 -23.71
CA GLY A 378 -26.07 -5.80 -22.29
C GLY A 378 -24.61 -5.49 -22.00
N SER A 379 -23.83 -5.06 -22.99
CA SER A 379 -22.46 -4.60 -22.82
C SER A 379 -22.44 -3.10 -22.52
N LEU A 380 -21.46 -2.66 -21.76
CA LEU A 380 -21.24 -1.24 -21.48
C LEU A 380 -20.93 -0.50 -22.79
N LYS A 381 -21.61 0.63 -23.02
CA LYS A 381 -21.42 1.51 -24.15
C LYS A 381 -20.94 2.89 -23.74
N ALA A 382 -21.44 3.40 -22.62
CA ALA A 382 -21.10 4.73 -22.13
C ALA A 382 -21.39 4.86 -20.63
N VAL A 383 -20.85 5.90 -20.01
CA VAL A 383 -21.13 6.28 -18.63
C VAL A 383 -21.73 7.69 -18.62
N LYS A 384 -22.87 7.87 -17.99
CA LYS A 384 -23.42 9.19 -17.70
C LYS A 384 -22.87 9.66 -16.37
N ILE A 385 -22.15 10.77 -16.36
CA ILE A 385 -21.62 11.44 -15.18
C ILE A 385 -22.42 12.73 -14.91
N VAL A 386 -22.33 13.21 -13.67
CA VAL A 386 -22.91 14.48 -13.24
C VAL A 386 -21.90 15.24 -12.40
N LYS A 387 -21.89 16.57 -12.51
CA LYS A 387 -21.05 17.44 -11.68
C LYS A 387 -21.58 17.51 -10.25
N LEU A 388 -20.68 17.68 -9.32
CA LEU A 388 -20.95 17.79 -7.88
C LEU A 388 -20.60 19.19 -7.37
N SER A 389 -21.40 19.67 -6.42
CA SER A 389 -21.05 20.79 -5.55
C SER A 389 -20.88 20.29 -4.11
N TRP A 390 -20.04 20.98 -3.36
CA TRP A 390 -19.77 20.67 -1.97
C TRP A 390 -20.09 21.87 -1.10
N GLU A 391 -21.10 21.75 -0.26
CA GLU A 391 -21.53 22.78 0.65
C GLU A 391 -21.34 22.35 2.10
N LYS A 392 -20.92 23.28 2.95
CA LYS A 392 -20.79 23.01 4.38
C LYS A 392 -22.18 23.10 5.03
N ASP A 393 -22.65 21.98 5.59
CA ASP A 393 -23.89 21.94 6.35
C ASP A 393 -23.75 22.83 7.60
N PRO A 394 -24.57 23.87 7.74
CA PRO A 394 -24.48 24.82 8.87
C PRO A 394 -24.74 24.18 10.23
N ALA A 395 -25.56 23.11 10.30
CA ALA A 395 -25.95 22.47 11.54
C ALA A 395 -24.87 21.46 12.03
N THR A 396 -24.22 20.72 11.11
CA THR A 396 -23.28 19.68 11.48
C THR A 396 -21.83 20.05 11.20
N GLY A 397 -21.57 21.12 10.45
CA GLY A 397 -20.25 21.54 9.99
C GLY A 397 -19.60 20.57 8.96
N ARG A 398 -20.31 19.53 8.53
CA ARG A 398 -19.82 18.54 7.56
C ARG A 398 -20.05 18.99 6.14
N MET A 399 -19.14 18.62 5.23
CA MET A 399 -19.34 18.85 3.80
C MET A 399 -20.44 17.91 3.29
N LYS A 400 -21.44 18.47 2.62
CA LYS A 400 -22.55 17.78 1.98
C LYS A 400 -22.38 17.86 0.46
N MET A 401 -22.44 16.72 -0.17
CA MET A 401 -22.37 16.58 -1.62
C MET A 401 -23.76 16.76 -2.24
N GLN A 402 -23.83 17.50 -3.33
CA GLN A 402 -25.05 17.68 -4.13
C GLN A 402 -24.75 17.55 -5.63
N GLU A 403 -25.64 16.91 -6.37
CA GLU A 403 -25.56 16.89 -7.82
C GLU A 403 -26.02 18.22 -8.41
N ILE A 404 -25.28 18.73 -9.39
CA ILE A 404 -25.66 19.95 -10.13
C ILE A 404 -26.60 19.54 -11.28
N ALA A 405 -27.88 19.86 -11.18
CA ALA A 405 -28.87 19.51 -12.18
C ALA A 405 -28.52 20.15 -13.54
N GLY A 406 -28.68 19.40 -14.62
CA GLY A 406 -28.38 19.86 -15.98
C GLY A 406 -26.90 19.84 -16.37
N SER A 407 -26.02 19.31 -15.48
CA SER A 407 -24.60 19.18 -15.75
C SER A 407 -24.20 17.80 -16.28
N GLU A 408 -25.16 16.97 -16.62
CA GLU A 408 -24.93 15.60 -17.09
C GLU A 408 -24.10 15.56 -18.38
N GLN A 409 -23.13 14.67 -18.42
CA GLN A 409 -22.30 14.40 -19.58
C GLN A 409 -22.25 12.89 -19.85
N ILE A 410 -22.16 12.52 -21.12
CA ILE A 410 -22.01 11.12 -21.54
C ILE A 410 -20.57 10.94 -22.00
N LEU A 411 -19.90 9.96 -21.42
CA LEU A 411 -18.55 9.53 -21.77
C LEU A 411 -18.65 8.15 -22.44
N ASP A 412 -18.13 8.00 -23.63
CA ASP A 412 -17.99 6.68 -24.27
C ASP A 412 -17.11 5.79 -23.39
N ALA A 413 -17.55 4.58 -23.14
CA ALA A 413 -16.83 3.63 -22.31
C ALA A 413 -17.21 2.19 -22.64
N GLU A 414 -16.26 1.39 -23.02
CA GLU A 414 -16.41 -0.06 -23.14
C GLU A 414 -15.96 -0.79 -21.85
N ILE A 415 -15.15 -0.10 -21.03
CA ILE A 415 -14.65 -0.62 -19.75
C ILE A 415 -14.80 0.43 -18.66
N VAL A 416 -15.30 -0.02 -17.50
CA VAL A 416 -15.26 0.76 -16.25
C VAL A 416 -14.50 -0.01 -15.18
N LEU A 417 -13.60 0.69 -14.49
CA LEU A 417 -12.82 0.18 -13.37
C LEU A 417 -13.21 0.94 -12.08
N ILE A 418 -13.81 0.24 -11.12
CA ILE A 418 -14.27 0.85 -9.86
C ILE A 418 -13.13 0.78 -8.84
N ALA A 419 -12.55 1.94 -8.52
CA ALA A 419 -11.47 2.16 -7.55
C ALA A 419 -11.94 3.00 -6.34
N ALA A 420 -13.16 2.75 -5.85
CA ALA A 420 -13.84 3.55 -4.82
C ALA A 420 -13.48 3.16 -3.37
N GLY A 421 -12.45 2.34 -3.16
CA GLY A 421 -12.00 1.86 -1.84
C GLY A 421 -12.78 0.64 -1.33
N PHE A 422 -12.63 0.33 -0.04
CA PHE A 422 -13.12 -0.90 0.57
C PHE A 422 -14.00 -0.63 1.80
N LEU A 423 -14.86 -1.60 2.13
CA LEU A 423 -15.78 -1.60 3.26
C LEU A 423 -15.38 -2.64 4.33
N GLY A 424 -14.09 -2.74 4.66
CA GLY A 424 -13.60 -3.73 5.61
C GLY A 424 -13.39 -5.12 5.02
N SER A 425 -13.37 -6.13 5.89
CA SER A 425 -13.11 -7.53 5.51
C SER A 425 -14.34 -8.22 4.96
N GLN A 426 -14.14 -9.31 4.25
CA GLN A 426 -15.25 -10.15 3.81
C GLN A 426 -15.91 -10.84 5.01
N LYS A 427 -17.23 -10.81 5.05
CA LYS A 427 -18.03 -11.27 6.20
C LYS A 427 -17.81 -12.75 6.58
N TYR A 428 -17.62 -13.63 5.58
CA TYR A 428 -17.48 -15.07 5.83
C TYR A 428 -16.32 -15.41 6.78
N ILE A 429 -15.20 -14.65 6.74
CA ILE A 429 -14.05 -14.92 7.59
C ILE A 429 -14.29 -14.42 9.02
N THR A 430 -14.91 -13.26 9.19
CA THR A 430 -15.27 -12.73 10.51
C THR A 430 -16.32 -13.59 11.20
N ASP A 431 -17.32 -14.08 10.44
CA ASP A 431 -18.33 -15.02 10.93
C ASP A 431 -17.70 -16.38 11.32
N ALA A 432 -16.76 -16.88 10.51
CA ALA A 432 -16.11 -18.17 10.77
C ALA A 432 -15.35 -18.18 12.11
N PHE A 433 -14.78 -17.04 12.53
CA PHE A 433 -14.10 -16.89 13.82
C PHE A 433 -14.99 -16.32 14.92
N GLY A 434 -16.19 -15.85 14.61
CA GLY A 434 -17.12 -15.28 15.58
C GLY A 434 -16.64 -13.96 16.23
N VAL A 435 -15.82 -13.18 15.52
CA VAL A 435 -15.28 -11.93 16.04
C VAL A 435 -16.25 -10.76 15.89
N GLU A 436 -16.30 -9.87 16.89
CA GLU A 436 -17.12 -8.67 16.82
C GLU A 436 -16.56 -7.64 15.83
N LEU A 437 -17.48 -6.92 15.17
CA LEU A 437 -17.15 -5.82 14.24
C LEU A 437 -17.58 -4.47 14.84
N ASN A 438 -16.87 -3.42 14.45
CA ASN A 438 -17.27 -2.05 14.71
C ASN A 438 -18.22 -1.52 13.60
N GLU A 439 -18.71 -0.29 13.75
CA GLU A 439 -19.63 0.36 12.80
C GLU A 439 -19.06 0.48 11.37
N ARG A 440 -17.72 0.42 11.22
CA ARG A 440 -17.03 0.46 9.91
C ARG A 440 -16.74 -0.93 9.35
N THR A 441 -17.32 -1.97 9.94
CA THR A 441 -17.11 -3.38 9.55
C THR A 441 -15.68 -3.90 9.73
N ASN A 442 -14.86 -3.21 10.51
CA ASN A 442 -13.53 -3.71 10.92
C ASN A 442 -13.66 -4.53 12.21
N VAL A 443 -12.75 -5.45 12.43
CA VAL A 443 -12.74 -6.27 13.65
C VAL A 443 -12.48 -5.38 14.88
N LYS A 444 -13.35 -5.48 15.84
CA LYS A 444 -13.32 -4.68 17.07
C LYS A 444 -12.34 -5.26 18.07
N THR A 445 -11.56 -4.38 18.69
CA THR A 445 -10.68 -4.67 19.83
C THR A 445 -10.85 -3.57 20.88
N ALA A 446 -10.31 -3.78 22.07
CA ALA A 446 -10.13 -2.69 23.03
C ALA A 446 -9.12 -1.67 22.47
N PRO A 447 -9.22 -0.39 22.83
CA PRO A 447 -8.30 0.65 22.36
C PRO A 447 -6.84 0.29 22.61
N GLY A 448 -6.01 0.36 21.57
CA GLY A 448 -4.58 0.03 21.64
C GLY A 448 -4.28 -1.47 21.85
N LYS A 449 -5.27 -2.34 21.68
CA LYS A 449 -5.11 -3.79 21.78
C LYS A 449 -5.35 -4.47 20.43
N TYR A 450 -4.82 -5.69 20.28
CA TYR A 450 -4.91 -6.49 19.07
C TYR A 450 -5.68 -7.81 19.29
N GLN A 451 -6.01 -8.15 20.54
CA GLN A 451 -6.85 -9.29 20.87
C GLN A 451 -8.31 -8.95 20.57
N THR A 452 -9.00 -9.86 19.90
CA THR A 452 -10.42 -9.74 19.52
C THR A 452 -11.36 -10.11 20.68
N SER A 453 -12.66 -10.16 20.40
CA SER A 453 -13.67 -10.72 21.35
C SER A 453 -13.49 -12.23 21.61
N VAL A 454 -12.65 -12.91 20.82
CA VAL A 454 -12.34 -14.35 20.98
C VAL A 454 -10.92 -14.48 21.55
N GLU A 455 -10.79 -15.14 22.68
CA GLU A 455 -9.59 -15.15 23.54
C GLU A 455 -8.28 -15.48 22.81
N ASN A 456 -8.27 -16.48 21.92
CA ASN A 456 -7.07 -16.95 21.22
C ASN A 456 -6.89 -16.31 19.84
N VAL A 457 -7.71 -15.30 19.49
CA VAL A 457 -7.74 -14.66 18.18
C VAL A 457 -7.31 -13.21 18.29
N PHE A 458 -6.31 -12.85 17.49
CA PHE A 458 -5.78 -11.50 17.33
C PHE A 458 -6.07 -10.99 15.93
N VAL A 459 -6.03 -9.67 15.73
CA VAL A 459 -6.29 -9.05 14.43
C VAL A 459 -5.24 -7.99 14.15
N THR A 460 -4.94 -7.76 12.86
CA THR A 460 -3.96 -6.76 12.46
C THR A 460 -4.22 -6.18 11.06
N GLY A 461 -3.66 -5.02 10.79
CA GLY A 461 -3.68 -4.36 9.48
C GLY A 461 -5.06 -3.79 9.13
N ASP A 462 -5.35 -3.75 7.83
CA ASP A 462 -6.60 -3.14 7.34
C ASP A 462 -7.86 -3.85 7.82
N MET A 463 -7.77 -5.09 8.23
CA MET A 463 -8.88 -5.82 8.86
C MET A 463 -9.25 -5.22 10.23
N HIS A 464 -8.28 -4.63 10.93
CA HIS A 464 -8.42 -3.98 12.22
C HIS A 464 -8.71 -2.48 12.08
N ARG A 465 -7.84 -1.73 11.38
CA ARG A 465 -7.92 -0.27 11.30
C ARG A 465 -8.71 0.29 10.12
N GLY A 466 -9.06 -0.54 9.14
CA GLY A 466 -9.53 -0.11 7.83
C GLY A 466 -8.37 0.10 6.85
N GLN A 467 -8.71 0.33 5.57
CA GLN A 467 -7.70 0.52 4.52
C GLN A 467 -6.70 1.62 4.88
N SER A 468 -5.42 1.33 4.69
CA SER A 468 -4.35 2.21 5.12
C SER A 468 -3.07 2.04 4.27
N LEU A 469 -2.03 2.81 4.60
CA LEU A 469 -0.74 2.70 3.93
C LEU A 469 0.02 1.44 4.37
N VAL A 470 0.91 0.95 3.51
CA VAL A 470 1.78 -0.21 3.77
C VAL A 470 2.53 -0.11 5.10
N VAL A 471 3.02 1.08 5.44
CA VAL A 471 3.74 1.34 6.70
C VAL A 471 2.86 1.16 7.94
N TRP A 472 1.57 1.50 7.84
CA TRP A 472 0.59 1.22 8.90
C TRP A 472 0.30 -0.26 9.04
N ALA A 473 0.15 -0.96 7.93
CA ALA A 473 -0.07 -2.40 7.94
C ALA A 473 1.12 -3.14 8.59
N ILE A 474 2.35 -2.73 8.27
CA ILE A 474 3.57 -3.29 8.90
C ILE A 474 3.60 -2.96 10.39
N ARG A 475 3.33 -1.72 10.79
CA ARG A 475 3.27 -1.31 12.20
C ARG A 475 2.30 -2.18 13.00
N GLU A 476 1.07 -2.28 12.53
CA GLU A 476 0.07 -3.12 13.21
C GLU A 476 0.46 -4.58 13.28
N GLY A 477 1.10 -5.12 12.24
CA GLY A 477 1.66 -6.48 12.26
C GLY A 477 2.71 -6.66 13.36
N ARG A 478 3.58 -5.68 13.55
CA ARG A 478 4.60 -5.67 14.61
C ARG A 478 3.97 -5.61 16.00
N GLU A 479 3.04 -4.69 16.21
CA GLU A 479 2.35 -4.51 17.49
C GLU A 479 1.47 -5.73 17.84
N ALA A 480 0.78 -6.32 16.85
CA ALA A 480 0.04 -7.56 17.05
C ALA A 480 0.96 -8.74 17.39
N ALA A 481 2.14 -8.84 16.77
CA ALA A 481 3.14 -9.86 17.10
C ALA A 481 3.59 -9.76 18.57
N HIS A 482 3.83 -8.53 19.05
CA HIS A 482 4.16 -8.29 20.45
C HIS A 482 3.03 -8.76 21.39
N ALA A 483 1.79 -8.39 21.09
CA ALA A 483 0.64 -8.77 21.88
C ALA A 483 0.44 -10.30 21.91
N VAL A 484 0.66 -10.99 20.78
CA VAL A 484 0.62 -12.44 20.69
C VAL A 484 1.73 -13.09 21.51
N ASP A 485 2.99 -12.62 21.37
CA ASP A 485 4.13 -13.13 22.13
C ASP A 485 3.92 -12.95 23.65
N GLU A 486 3.48 -11.75 24.06
CA GLU A 486 3.14 -11.47 25.47
C GLU A 486 2.06 -12.44 25.99
N SER A 487 1.02 -12.70 25.20
CA SER A 487 -0.06 -13.62 25.58
C SER A 487 0.38 -15.09 25.68
N LEU A 488 1.45 -15.47 24.98
CA LEU A 488 2.01 -16.84 24.98
C LEU A 488 3.08 -17.06 26.05
N MET A 489 3.86 -16.01 26.34
CA MET A 489 5.07 -16.10 27.14
C MET A 489 4.96 -15.36 28.48
N GLY A 490 3.90 -14.56 28.69
CA GLY A 490 3.75 -13.67 29.84
C GLY A 490 4.54 -12.35 29.74
N TYR A 491 5.40 -12.22 28.76
CA TYR A 491 6.16 -11.02 28.42
C TYR A 491 6.60 -11.05 26.95
N SER A 492 7.02 -9.91 26.40
CA SER A 492 7.59 -9.84 25.07
C SER A 492 8.85 -8.99 25.02
N ASN A 493 9.86 -9.46 24.28
CA ASN A 493 11.09 -8.69 23.95
C ASN A 493 11.02 -8.07 22.56
N LEU A 494 9.90 -8.22 21.85
CA LEU A 494 9.74 -7.62 20.53
C LEU A 494 9.65 -6.10 20.67
N VAL A 495 10.46 -5.40 19.87
CA VAL A 495 10.47 -3.93 19.87
C VAL A 495 9.19 -3.44 19.20
N ILE A 496 8.34 -2.79 19.96
CA ILE A 496 7.18 -2.01 19.50
C ILE A 496 7.44 -0.53 19.68
N GLN A 497 6.59 0.29 19.12
CA GLN A 497 6.79 1.74 19.02
C GLN A 497 5.62 2.51 19.60
#